data_9694fcf5b3fd78b48c7ccd35b836cbe3
#
_entry.id   9694fcf5b3fd78b48c7ccd35b836cbe3
#
_cell.length_a   1.000
_cell.length_b   1.000
_cell.length_c   1.000
_cell.angle_alpha   90.00
_cell.angle_beta   90.00
_cell.angle_gamma   90.00
#
_symmetry.space_group_name_H-M   'P 1'
#
loop_
_entity.id
_entity.type
_entity.pdbx_description
1 polymer ?
#
loop_
_entity_poly.entity_id
_entity_poly.type
_entity_poly.pdbx_seq_one_letter_code
_entity_poly.pdbx_strand_id
1 'polypeptide(L)'
;VIHDGRVTGEVRMLDRRLHLHLASWLGQWPAAPGLHVVASHRRTRPAWDGRLRPALAVDTGHSAVLSVAPERVAAIRALLARAPDRLLASLPDAVGLPAWSLHDGPFRWSLNPAPLPDVGEWTESTAPGLPPWLRLFDRPVLVVRDADGAYLAGAGIKRHDAYGQELAVGTVPAARGRGLAPRLVAQAARRVLDEGAVPTYLHEKDNHASARVAEAAGFPDRGWRAYGVYPQ
;
A
#
# COMPACT_ATOMS: atom_id res chain seq x y z
N VAL A 1 33.51 -18.46 -30.41
CA VAL A 1 33.04 -19.04 -29.14
C VAL A 1 31.75 -18.31 -28.76
N ILE A 2 30.62 -18.98 -29.01
CA ILE A 2 29.26 -18.44 -28.77
C ILE A 2 28.97 -18.74 -27.30
N HIS A 3 28.79 -17.71 -26.46
CA HIS A 3 28.26 -17.86 -25.11
C HIS A 3 26.74 -17.89 -25.19
N ASP A 4 26.19 -19.06 -25.00
CA ASP A 4 24.78 -19.36 -24.79
C ASP A 4 24.34 -18.80 -23.42
N GLY A 5 23.80 -17.58 -23.42
CA GLY A 5 23.20 -16.93 -22.27
C GLY A 5 21.81 -17.47 -22.01
N ARG A 6 21.69 -18.62 -21.33
CA ARG A 6 20.40 -19.06 -20.79
C ARG A 6 19.97 -18.08 -19.70
N VAL A 7 19.05 -17.19 -20.05
CA VAL A 7 18.24 -16.46 -19.10
C VAL A 7 17.25 -17.45 -18.50
N THR A 8 17.63 -18.08 -17.40
CA THR A 8 16.69 -18.84 -16.57
C THR A 8 15.80 -17.85 -15.85
N GLY A 9 14.71 -17.47 -16.49
CA GLY A 9 13.61 -16.74 -15.86
C GLY A 9 12.88 -17.68 -14.89
N GLU A 10 13.40 -17.86 -13.68
CA GLU A 10 12.59 -18.34 -12.57
C GLU A 10 11.45 -17.33 -12.35
N VAL A 11 10.27 -17.67 -12.85
CA VAL A 11 9.02 -17.04 -12.38
C VAL A 11 8.91 -17.41 -10.90
N ARG A 12 9.48 -16.56 -10.03
CA ARG A 12 9.34 -16.70 -8.59
C ARG A 12 7.84 -16.70 -8.31
N MET A 13 7.31 -17.85 -7.91
CA MET A 13 5.90 -17.94 -7.51
C MET A 13 5.66 -16.88 -6.41
N LEU A 14 4.73 -15.98 -6.67
CA LEU A 14 4.33 -14.97 -5.70
C LEU A 14 3.82 -15.67 -4.43
N ASP A 15 4.16 -15.16 -3.25
CA ASP A 15 3.63 -15.69 -2.00
C ASP A 15 2.10 -15.76 -2.06
N ARG A 16 1.54 -16.87 -1.60
CA ARG A 16 0.10 -17.13 -1.67
C ARG A 16 -0.73 -16.03 -0.99
N ARG A 17 -0.26 -15.46 0.11
CA ARG A 17 -0.98 -14.40 0.84
C ARG A 17 -1.02 -13.12 0.02
N LEU A 18 0.09 -12.74 -0.60
CA LEU A 18 0.14 -11.57 -1.48
C LEU A 18 -0.76 -11.77 -2.71
N HIS A 19 -0.76 -12.97 -3.29
CA HIS A 19 -1.68 -13.33 -4.37
C HIS A 19 -3.14 -13.16 -3.96
N LEU A 20 -3.53 -13.73 -2.82
CA LEU A 20 -4.90 -13.64 -2.30
C LEU A 20 -5.28 -12.20 -1.93
N HIS A 21 -4.34 -11.43 -1.37
CA HIS A 21 -4.53 -10.01 -1.11
C HIS A 21 -4.84 -9.24 -2.40
N LEU A 22 -3.98 -9.35 -3.40
CA LEU A 22 -4.17 -8.63 -4.66
C LEU A 22 -5.46 -9.05 -5.37
N ALA A 23 -5.78 -10.36 -5.40
CA ALA A 23 -7.03 -10.86 -5.94
C ALA A 23 -8.25 -10.31 -5.19
N SER A 24 -8.22 -10.29 -3.86
CA SER A 24 -9.28 -9.74 -3.03
C SER A 24 -9.38 -8.21 -3.17
N TRP A 25 -8.26 -7.51 -3.13
CA TRP A 25 -8.22 -6.04 -3.10
C TRP A 25 -8.58 -5.40 -4.43
N LEU A 26 -8.13 -6.01 -5.55
CA LEU A 26 -8.36 -5.51 -6.91
C LEU A 26 -9.56 -6.18 -7.60
N GLY A 27 -9.97 -7.37 -7.14
CA GLY A 27 -11.04 -8.15 -7.75
C GLY A 27 -10.56 -9.21 -8.74
N GLN A 28 -9.27 -9.19 -9.13
CA GLN A 28 -8.63 -10.21 -9.97
C GLN A 28 -7.11 -10.18 -9.76
N TRP A 29 -6.49 -11.34 -9.69
CA TRP A 29 -5.05 -11.58 -9.73
C TRP A 29 -4.79 -13.10 -9.91
N PRO A 30 -3.76 -13.55 -10.62
CA PRO A 30 -2.77 -12.76 -11.35
C PRO A 30 -3.36 -12.13 -12.61
N ALA A 31 -2.62 -11.17 -13.17
CA ALA A 31 -2.90 -10.61 -14.47
C ALA A 31 -1.99 -11.23 -15.53
N ALA A 32 -2.50 -11.52 -16.71
CA ALA A 32 -1.68 -11.73 -17.89
C ALA A 32 -0.88 -10.46 -18.23
N PRO A 33 0.13 -10.51 -19.12
CA PRO A 33 0.84 -9.32 -19.56
C PRO A 33 -0.10 -8.21 -20.06
N GLY A 34 0.24 -6.96 -19.73
CA GLY A 34 -0.54 -5.78 -20.10
C GLY A 34 -1.50 -5.28 -19.02
N LEU A 35 -2.36 -4.34 -19.38
CA LEU A 35 -3.32 -3.70 -18.47
C LEU A 35 -4.70 -4.36 -18.55
N HIS A 36 -5.21 -4.79 -17.40
CA HIS A 36 -6.53 -5.39 -17.22
C HIS A 36 -7.46 -4.47 -16.44
N VAL A 37 -8.56 -4.04 -17.06
CA VAL A 37 -9.61 -3.27 -16.40
C VAL A 37 -10.65 -4.22 -15.81
N VAL A 38 -10.79 -4.21 -14.50
CA VAL A 38 -11.59 -5.16 -13.71
C VAL A 38 -12.72 -4.44 -12.98
N ALA A 39 -13.94 -4.98 -13.11
CA ALA A 39 -15.09 -4.57 -12.33
C ALA A 39 -14.97 -5.09 -10.89
N SER A 40 -15.10 -4.22 -9.89
CA SER A 40 -15.11 -4.63 -8.49
C SER A 40 -16.11 -3.83 -7.67
N HIS A 41 -17.06 -4.51 -7.04
CA HIS A 41 -17.99 -3.89 -6.08
C HIS A 41 -17.29 -3.34 -4.83
N ARG A 42 -16.02 -3.69 -4.57
CA ARG A 42 -15.24 -3.03 -3.51
C ARG A 42 -15.01 -1.55 -3.78
N ARG A 43 -15.07 -1.14 -5.05
CA ARG A 43 -14.91 0.27 -5.45
C ARG A 43 -16.13 1.13 -5.18
N THR A 44 -17.26 0.51 -4.83
CA THR A 44 -18.51 1.21 -4.42
C THR A 44 -18.74 1.16 -2.91
N ARG A 45 -17.84 0.52 -2.13
CA ARG A 45 -17.93 0.40 -0.68
C ARG A 45 -16.84 1.20 0.02
N PRO A 46 -17.11 1.72 1.23
CA PRO A 46 -16.09 2.36 2.04
C PRO A 46 -14.89 1.42 2.31
N ALA A 47 -13.69 1.99 2.32
CA ALA A 47 -12.47 1.32 2.73
C ALA A 47 -12.32 1.31 4.27
N TRP A 48 -11.19 0.87 4.78
CA TRP A 48 -10.86 0.77 6.22
C TRP A 48 -11.07 2.08 7.00
N ASP A 49 -10.98 3.23 6.35
CA ASP A 49 -11.14 4.58 6.92
C ASP A 49 -12.52 5.22 6.62
N GLY A 50 -13.48 4.43 6.15
CA GLY A 50 -14.83 4.89 5.79
C GLY A 50 -14.90 5.65 4.45
N ARG A 51 -13.79 5.85 3.74
CA ARG A 51 -13.75 6.59 2.47
C ARG A 51 -13.82 5.66 1.27
N LEU A 52 -14.41 6.16 0.19
CA LEU A 52 -14.43 5.42 -1.08
C LEU A 52 -13.04 5.40 -1.74
N ARG A 53 -12.79 4.31 -2.47
CA ARG A 53 -11.62 4.15 -3.34
C ARG A 53 -12.12 3.74 -4.73
N PRO A 54 -12.61 4.70 -5.53
CA PRO A 54 -13.36 4.44 -6.78
C PRO A 54 -12.51 3.80 -7.87
N ALA A 55 -11.20 4.01 -7.82
CA ALA A 55 -10.23 3.33 -8.67
C ALA A 55 -8.96 3.02 -7.87
N LEU A 56 -8.47 1.80 -8.03
CA LEU A 56 -7.16 1.35 -7.54
C LEU A 56 -6.48 0.50 -8.60
N ALA A 57 -5.17 0.64 -8.74
CA ALA A 57 -4.39 -0.23 -9.59
C ALA A 57 -3.09 -0.67 -8.92
N VAL A 58 -2.62 -1.85 -9.31
CA VAL A 58 -1.25 -2.31 -9.06
C VAL A 58 -0.64 -2.71 -10.38
N ASP A 59 0.54 -2.19 -10.64
CA ASP A 59 1.36 -2.42 -11.83
C ASP A 59 2.70 -3.04 -11.40
N THR A 60 3.07 -4.15 -12.02
CA THR A 60 4.34 -4.86 -11.78
C THR A 60 5.42 -4.49 -12.80
N GLY A 61 5.12 -3.57 -13.74
CA GLY A 61 5.95 -3.28 -14.90
C GLY A 61 5.76 -4.24 -16.08
N HIS A 62 5.12 -5.39 -15.86
CA HIS A 62 4.80 -6.39 -16.87
C HIS A 62 3.29 -6.60 -17.02
N SER A 63 2.59 -6.55 -15.92
CA SER A 63 1.14 -6.74 -15.82
C SER A 63 0.57 -5.71 -14.86
N ALA A 64 -0.57 -5.16 -15.21
CA ALA A 64 -1.30 -4.23 -14.36
C ALA A 64 -2.78 -4.61 -14.25
N VAL A 65 -3.35 -4.43 -13.07
CA VAL A 65 -4.80 -4.51 -12.84
C VAL A 65 -5.31 -3.17 -12.38
N LEU A 66 -6.23 -2.60 -13.13
CA LEU A 66 -7.00 -1.42 -12.75
C LEU A 66 -8.41 -1.84 -12.32
N SER A 67 -8.65 -1.78 -11.03
CA SER A 67 -9.92 -2.08 -10.38
C SER A 67 -10.79 -0.82 -10.31
N VAL A 68 -11.98 -0.86 -10.89
CA VAL A 68 -12.95 0.24 -10.88
C VAL A 68 -14.34 -0.26 -10.53
N ALA A 69 -15.26 0.66 -10.19
CA ALA A 69 -16.65 0.31 -9.98
C ALA A 69 -17.27 -0.27 -11.28
N PRO A 70 -18.18 -1.26 -11.21
CA PRO A 70 -18.72 -1.95 -12.39
C PRO A 70 -19.26 -1.01 -13.45
N GLU A 71 -19.97 0.04 -13.05
CA GLU A 71 -20.57 1.05 -13.93
C GLU A 71 -19.53 1.93 -14.66
N ARG A 72 -18.26 1.92 -14.23
CA ARG A 72 -17.19 2.72 -14.83
C ARG A 72 -16.34 1.95 -15.85
N VAL A 73 -16.46 0.62 -15.88
CA VAL A 73 -15.63 -0.26 -16.74
C VAL A 73 -15.72 0.13 -18.20
N ALA A 74 -16.92 0.39 -18.73
CA ALA A 74 -17.10 0.73 -20.13
C ALA A 74 -16.40 2.04 -20.50
N ALA A 75 -16.53 3.08 -19.65
CA ALA A 75 -15.88 4.39 -19.87
C ALA A 75 -14.35 4.27 -19.83
N ILE A 76 -13.81 3.50 -18.89
CA ILE A 76 -12.36 3.27 -18.76
C ILE A 76 -11.82 2.49 -19.96
N ARG A 77 -12.51 1.44 -20.41
CA ARG A 77 -12.11 0.67 -21.62
C ARG A 77 -12.14 1.52 -22.88
N ALA A 78 -13.15 2.37 -23.03
CA ALA A 78 -13.23 3.31 -24.16
C ALA A 78 -12.09 4.34 -24.12
N LEU A 79 -11.73 4.84 -22.94
CA LEU A 79 -10.59 5.75 -22.77
C LEU A 79 -9.27 5.03 -23.11
N LEU A 80 -9.07 3.82 -22.61
CA LEU A 80 -7.89 3.01 -22.88
C LEU A 80 -7.72 2.74 -24.38
N ALA A 81 -8.79 2.39 -25.07
CA ALA A 81 -8.75 2.13 -26.52
C ALA A 81 -8.42 3.38 -27.36
N ARG A 82 -8.89 4.56 -26.93
CA ARG A 82 -8.73 5.83 -27.67
C ARG A 82 -7.44 6.56 -27.34
N ALA A 83 -7.01 6.56 -26.10
CA ALA A 83 -5.90 7.35 -25.59
C ALA A 83 -5.21 6.66 -24.40
N PRO A 84 -4.52 5.53 -24.61
CA PRO A 84 -3.88 4.76 -23.55
C PRO A 84 -2.92 5.59 -22.70
N ASP A 85 -2.14 6.46 -23.35
CA ASP A 85 -1.14 7.32 -22.69
C ASP A 85 -1.76 8.38 -21.76
N ARG A 86 -3.06 8.67 -21.94
CA ARG A 86 -3.79 9.63 -21.10
C ARG A 86 -4.60 8.97 -19.98
N LEU A 87 -4.62 7.64 -19.92
CA LEU A 87 -5.48 6.91 -19.00
C LEU A 87 -5.30 7.38 -17.54
N LEU A 88 -4.07 7.40 -17.03
CA LEU A 88 -3.81 7.80 -15.66
C LEU A 88 -4.18 9.25 -15.39
N ALA A 89 -3.78 10.18 -16.27
CA ALA A 89 -4.08 11.60 -16.10
C ALA A 89 -5.60 11.89 -16.14
N SER A 90 -6.36 11.10 -16.89
CA SER A 90 -7.81 11.26 -17.04
C SER A 90 -8.61 10.35 -16.12
N LEU A 91 -7.97 9.58 -15.24
CA LEU A 91 -8.64 8.59 -14.40
C LEU A 91 -9.66 9.21 -13.44
N PRO A 92 -9.39 10.36 -12.77
CA PRO A 92 -10.40 11.02 -11.93
C PRO A 92 -11.66 11.39 -12.70
N ASP A 93 -11.52 11.98 -13.89
CA ASP A 93 -12.65 12.33 -14.76
C ASP A 93 -13.43 11.07 -15.20
N ALA A 94 -12.69 10.04 -15.63
CA ALA A 94 -13.30 8.81 -16.16
C ALA A 94 -14.08 8.03 -15.10
N VAL A 95 -13.71 8.15 -13.82
CA VAL A 95 -14.51 7.60 -12.71
C VAL A 95 -15.57 8.57 -12.19
N GLY A 96 -15.73 9.74 -12.81
CA GLY A 96 -16.75 10.74 -12.50
C GLY A 96 -16.43 11.61 -11.28
N LEU A 97 -15.15 11.78 -10.96
CA LEU A 97 -14.67 12.52 -9.78
C LEU A 97 -13.53 13.49 -10.16
N PRO A 98 -13.79 14.49 -11.04
CA PRO A 98 -12.77 15.37 -11.58
C PRO A 98 -12.06 16.24 -10.52
N ALA A 99 -12.70 16.46 -9.36
CA ALA A 99 -12.11 17.20 -8.25
C ALA A 99 -11.19 16.33 -7.36
N TRP A 100 -11.05 15.04 -7.66
CA TRP A 100 -10.18 14.14 -6.90
C TRP A 100 -8.82 14.03 -7.56
N SER A 101 -7.82 13.64 -6.78
CA SER A 101 -6.44 13.52 -7.25
C SER A 101 -6.06 12.07 -7.54
N LEU A 102 -5.27 11.87 -8.58
CA LEU A 102 -4.55 10.63 -8.81
C LEU A 102 -3.32 10.60 -7.90
N HIS A 103 -3.22 9.58 -7.07
CA HIS A 103 -2.04 9.25 -6.29
C HIS A 103 -1.26 8.15 -6.99
N ASP A 104 0.06 8.26 -6.96
CA ASP A 104 1.00 7.38 -7.63
C ASP A 104 2.21 7.15 -6.71
N GLY A 105 2.52 5.89 -6.44
CA GLY A 105 3.64 5.57 -5.58
C GLY A 105 4.10 4.11 -5.65
N PRO A 106 5.28 3.79 -5.12
CA PRO A 106 5.74 2.42 -5.00
C PRO A 106 4.79 1.56 -4.17
N PHE A 107 4.48 0.36 -4.70
CA PHE A 107 3.82 -0.70 -3.94
C PHE A 107 4.89 -1.65 -3.41
N ARG A 108 5.11 -1.63 -2.11
CA ARG A 108 6.11 -2.46 -1.45
C ARG A 108 5.45 -3.48 -0.54
N TRP A 109 6.10 -4.61 -0.36
CA TRP A 109 5.66 -5.67 0.55
C TRP A 109 6.87 -6.44 1.09
N SER A 110 6.70 -7.10 2.23
CA SER A 110 7.76 -7.87 2.87
C SER A 110 7.25 -9.18 3.46
N LEU A 111 8.02 -10.25 3.29
CA LEU A 111 7.85 -11.51 4.01
C LEU A 111 8.94 -11.69 5.06
N ASN A 112 9.98 -10.88 4.99
CA ASN A 112 11.12 -10.87 5.89
C ASN A 112 11.43 -9.43 6.30
N PRO A 113 10.62 -8.83 7.20
CA PRO A 113 10.93 -7.51 7.72
C PRO A 113 12.29 -7.51 8.41
N ALA A 114 12.99 -6.38 8.34
CA ALA A 114 14.32 -6.26 8.92
C ALA A 114 14.31 -6.64 10.42
N PRO A 115 15.34 -7.34 10.92
CA PRO A 115 15.41 -7.80 12.32
C PRO A 115 15.78 -6.64 13.28
N LEU A 116 15.08 -5.52 13.12
CA LEU A 116 15.26 -4.35 13.97
C LEU A 116 14.62 -4.61 15.35
N PRO A 117 15.24 -4.12 16.45
CA PRO A 117 14.68 -4.25 17.78
C PRO A 117 13.32 -3.56 17.89
N ASP A 118 12.42 -4.12 18.68
CA ASP A 118 11.15 -3.50 19.01
C ASP A 118 11.37 -2.18 19.76
N VAL A 119 10.51 -1.20 19.53
CA VAL A 119 10.64 0.13 20.12
C VAL A 119 9.31 0.70 20.59
N GLY A 120 8.21 0.21 20.03
CA GLY A 120 6.87 0.70 20.36
C GLY A 120 6.09 -0.26 21.24
N GLU A 121 5.09 0.30 21.91
CA GLU A 121 4.09 -0.42 22.69
C GLU A 121 2.74 -0.35 21.99
N TRP A 122 2.01 -1.48 21.98
CA TRP A 122 0.66 -1.51 21.44
C TRP A 122 -0.31 -0.88 22.42
N THR A 123 -1.07 0.10 21.97
CA THR A 123 -2.06 0.84 22.76
C THR A 123 -3.34 1.04 21.96
N GLU A 124 -4.45 1.26 22.66
CA GLU A 124 -5.73 1.57 22.00
C GLU A 124 -5.62 2.85 21.17
N SER A 125 -6.21 2.86 19.98
CA SER A 125 -6.21 4.03 19.07
C SER A 125 -6.92 5.26 19.68
N THR A 126 -7.74 5.04 20.69
CA THR A 126 -8.46 6.07 21.46
C THR A 126 -7.69 6.59 22.66
N ALA A 127 -6.50 6.05 22.95
CA ALA A 127 -5.70 6.46 24.10
C ALA A 127 -5.38 7.97 24.08
N PRO A 128 -5.30 8.62 25.24
CA PRO A 128 -5.01 10.05 25.31
C PRO A 128 -3.60 10.38 24.78
N GLY A 129 -3.45 11.61 24.26
CA GLY A 129 -2.16 12.11 23.74
C GLY A 129 -1.76 11.57 22.38
N LEU A 130 -2.60 10.76 21.69
CA LEU A 130 -2.33 10.30 20.35
C LEU A 130 -2.71 11.37 19.30
N PRO A 131 -1.92 11.50 18.21
CA PRO A 131 -2.25 12.41 17.13
C PRO A 131 -3.53 11.93 16.39
N PRO A 132 -4.31 12.86 15.79
CA PRO A 132 -5.60 12.55 15.17
C PRO A 132 -5.55 11.41 14.15
N TRP A 133 -4.47 11.29 13.37
CA TRP A 133 -4.35 10.28 12.33
C TRP A 133 -4.29 8.83 12.88
N LEU A 134 -3.77 8.62 14.11
CA LEU A 134 -3.77 7.30 14.76
C LEU A 134 -5.15 6.91 15.29
N ARG A 135 -6.03 7.88 15.55
CA ARG A 135 -7.40 7.63 16.01
C ARG A 135 -8.34 7.12 14.91
N LEU A 136 -7.89 7.15 13.65
CA LEU A 136 -8.65 6.60 12.53
C LEU A 136 -8.63 5.06 12.50
N PHE A 137 -7.69 4.44 13.20
CA PHE A 137 -7.58 2.98 13.22
C PHE A 137 -8.58 2.37 14.22
N ASP A 138 -9.23 1.30 13.83
CA ASP A 138 -10.22 0.56 14.62
C ASP A 138 -9.62 -0.47 15.60
N ARG A 139 -8.29 -0.52 15.66
CA ARG A 139 -7.52 -1.48 16.46
C ARG A 139 -6.34 -0.80 17.16
N PRO A 140 -5.67 -1.53 18.09
CA PRO A 140 -4.48 -1.01 18.73
C PRO A 140 -3.43 -0.55 17.71
N VAL A 141 -2.80 0.57 18.03
CA VAL A 141 -1.71 1.20 17.28
C VAL A 141 -0.41 1.06 18.05
N LEU A 142 0.70 1.06 17.33
CA LEU A 142 2.03 0.95 17.91
C LEU A 142 2.58 2.36 18.17
N VAL A 143 3.03 2.64 19.40
CA VAL A 143 3.39 4.00 19.83
C VAL A 143 4.71 4.00 20.58
N VAL A 144 5.55 5.01 20.30
CA VAL A 144 6.72 5.36 21.10
C VAL A 144 6.46 6.67 21.82
N ARG A 145 6.72 6.68 23.12
CA ARG A 145 6.66 7.87 23.97
C ARG A 145 8.03 8.15 24.57
N ASP A 146 8.26 9.39 25.01
CA ASP A 146 9.42 9.71 25.82
C ASP A 146 9.20 9.38 27.31
N ALA A 147 10.18 9.74 28.15
CA ALA A 147 10.14 9.48 29.58
C ALA A 147 9.00 10.24 30.31
N ASP A 148 8.54 11.35 29.75
CA ASP A 148 7.45 12.16 30.26
C ASP A 148 6.08 11.73 29.70
N GLY A 149 6.06 10.67 28.86
CA GLY A 149 4.86 10.13 28.27
C GLY A 149 4.40 10.85 26.99
N ALA A 150 5.16 11.81 26.47
CA ALA A 150 4.81 12.52 25.26
C ALA A 150 5.02 11.64 24.01
N TYR A 151 4.11 11.76 23.03
CA TYR A 151 4.16 11.00 21.79
C TYR A 151 5.37 11.40 20.92
N LEU A 152 6.15 10.44 20.47
CA LEU A 152 7.30 10.63 19.59
C LEU A 152 7.06 10.09 18.18
N ALA A 153 6.52 8.88 18.07
CA ALA A 153 6.27 8.19 16.81
C ALA A 153 5.19 7.13 16.98
N GLY A 154 4.57 6.72 15.89
CA GLY A 154 3.62 5.61 15.92
C GLY A 154 3.41 4.99 14.56
N ALA A 155 2.86 3.79 14.57
CA ALA A 155 2.43 3.07 13.38
C ALA A 155 1.03 2.48 13.56
N GLY A 156 0.26 2.49 12.48
CA GLY A 156 -1.07 1.88 12.39
C GLY A 156 -1.13 0.88 11.26
N ILE A 157 -2.06 -0.06 11.35
CA ILE A 157 -2.28 -1.14 10.39
C ILE A 157 -3.61 -0.92 9.70
N LYS A 158 -3.59 -0.58 8.40
CA LYS A 158 -4.77 -0.45 7.54
C LYS A 158 -5.17 -1.83 7.04
N ARG A 159 -6.31 -2.34 7.48
CA ARG A 159 -6.80 -3.66 7.06
C ARG A 159 -7.61 -3.55 5.78
N HIS A 160 -7.03 -3.98 4.68
CA HIS A 160 -7.75 -4.04 3.41
C HIS A 160 -8.58 -5.31 3.28
N ASP A 161 -8.05 -6.44 3.75
CA ASP A 161 -8.70 -7.76 3.77
C ASP A 161 -7.96 -8.70 4.75
N ALA A 162 -8.32 -9.99 4.73
CA ALA A 162 -7.71 -10.99 5.61
C ALA A 162 -6.26 -11.35 5.23
N TYR A 163 -5.84 -11.03 4.01
CA TYR A 163 -4.57 -11.50 3.45
C TYR A 163 -3.50 -10.40 3.34
N GLY A 164 -3.90 -9.12 3.32
CA GLY A 164 -3.00 -7.99 3.16
C GLY A 164 -3.36 -6.81 4.03
N GLN A 165 -2.34 -6.24 4.68
CA GLN A 165 -2.49 -5.11 5.60
C GLN A 165 -1.39 -4.09 5.31
N GLU A 166 -1.78 -2.84 5.10
CA GLU A 166 -0.87 -1.74 4.79
C GLU A 166 -0.42 -1.02 6.06
N LEU A 167 0.86 -0.75 6.16
CA LEU A 167 1.44 -0.05 7.31
C LEU A 167 1.49 1.46 7.04
N ALA A 168 1.07 2.24 8.04
CA ALA A 168 1.26 3.68 8.10
C ALA A 168 2.14 4.04 9.28
N VAL A 169 3.05 5.01 9.13
CA VAL A 169 3.97 5.42 10.18
C VAL A 169 4.15 6.94 10.18
N GLY A 170 4.27 7.52 11.37
CA GLY A 170 4.55 8.94 11.55
C GLY A 170 5.47 9.19 12.73
N THR A 171 6.33 10.21 12.61
CA THR A 171 7.29 10.64 13.65
C THR A 171 7.22 12.14 13.79
N VAL A 172 7.09 12.65 15.02
CA VAL A 172 7.13 14.10 15.28
C VAL A 172 8.46 14.70 14.83
N PRO A 173 8.51 15.95 14.36
CA PRO A 173 9.74 16.56 13.85
C PRO A 173 10.94 16.41 14.79
N ALA A 174 10.76 16.65 16.08
CA ALA A 174 11.82 16.59 17.09
C ALA A 174 12.38 15.17 17.34
N ALA A 175 11.68 14.13 16.92
CA ALA A 175 12.12 12.74 17.09
C ALA A 175 12.62 12.09 15.78
N ARG A 176 12.65 12.85 14.67
CA ARG A 176 13.19 12.37 13.39
C ARG A 176 14.69 12.09 13.48
N GLY A 177 15.19 11.24 12.58
CA GLY A 177 16.62 10.85 12.58
C GLY A 177 17.01 9.83 13.64
N ARG A 178 16.13 9.47 14.58
CA ARG A 178 16.41 8.54 15.70
C ARG A 178 16.14 7.06 15.35
N GLY A 179 15.83 6.74 14.12
CA GLY A 179 15.56 5.36 13.67
C GLY A 179 14.24 4.76 14.18
N LEU A 180 13.32 5.57 14.72
CA LEU A 180 12.07 5.07 15.29
C LEU A 180 11.13 4.48 14.21
N ALA A 181 10.95 5.21 13.09
CA ALA A 181 10.00 4.80 12.05
C ALA A 181 10.32 3.42 11.44
N PRO A 182 11.54 3.11 10.97
CA PRO A 182 11.82 1.78 10.43
C PRO A 182 11.67 0.66 11.46
N ARG A 183 11.97 0.89 12.74
CA ARG A 183 11.78 -0.08 13.82
C ARG A 183 10.29 -0.34 14.06
N LEU A 184 9.46 0.70 14.11
CA LEU A 184 8.00 0.58 14.22
C LEU A 184 7.39 -0.19 13.03
N VAL A 185 7.82 0.13 11.82
CA VAL A 185 7.36 -0.56 10.60
C VAL A 185 7.75 -2.04 10.63
N ALA A 186 9.00 -2.37 11.00
CA ALA A 186 9.45 -3.75 11.10
C ALA A 186 8.71 -4.53 12.20
N GLN A 187 8.48 -3.91 13.37
CA GLN A 187 7.72 -4.50 14.48
C GLN A 187 6.25 -4.75 14.08
N ALA A 188 5.59 -3.77 13.45
CA ALA A 188 4.22 -3.93 12.96
C ALA A 188 4.12 -4.99 11.85
N ALA A 189 5.12 -5.06 10.96
CA ALA A 189 5.17 -6.06 9.90
C ALA A 189 5.26 -7.49 10.44
N ARG A 190 6.05 -7.73 11.48
CA ARG A 190 6.10 -9.04 12.15
C ARG A 190 4.74 -9.45 12.67
N ARG A 191 4.02 -8.55 13.35
CA ARG A 191 2.66 -8.83 13.81
C ARG A 191 1.70 -9.17 12.67
N VAL A 192 1.77 -8.44 11.55
CA VAL A 192 0.93 -8.74 10.37
C VAL A 192 1.21 -10.13 9.82
N LEU A 193 2.49 -10.54 9.78
CA LEU A 193 2.88 -11.89 9.37
C LEU A 193 2.40 -12.97 10.33
N ASP A 194 2.49 -12.74 11.64
CA ASP A 194 2.01 -13.64 12.69
C ASP A 194 0.48 -13.81 12.62
N GLU A 195 -0.25 -12.76 12.21
CA GLU A 195 -1.69 -12.82 11.93
C GLU A 195 -2.04 -13.53 10.60
N GLY A 196 -1.04 -14.01 9.86
CA GLY A 196 -1.23 -14.74 8.60
C GLY A 196 -1.44 -13.88 7.36
N ALA A 197 -1.28 -12.56 7.45
CA ALA A 197 -1.38 -11.61 6.35
C ALA A 197 0.00 -11.18 5.79
N VAL A 198 0.02 -10.52 4.63
CA VAL A 198 1.22 -9.89 4.09
C VAL A 198 1.24 -8.41 4.45
N PRO A 199 2.30 -7.90 5.07
CA PRO A 199 2.45 -6.47 5.29
C PRO A 199 2.84 -5.77 3.99
N THR A 200 2.09 -4.71 3.65
CA THR A 200 2.35 -3.84 2.50
C THR A 200 2.72 -2.44 2.98
N TYR A 201 3.40 -1.69 2.14
CA TYR A 201 3.82 -0.32 2.44
C TYR A 201 3.73 0.53 1.17
N LEU A 202 2.91 1.56 1.22
CA LEU A 202 2.71 2.51 0.14
C LEU A 202 3.17 3.89 0.56
N HIS A 203 3.75 4.64 -0.37
CA HIS A 203 4.10 6.04 -0.17
C HIS A 203 4.05 6.79 -1.49
N GLU A 204 3.90 8.11 -1.45
CA GLU A 204 3.99 8.96 -2.63
C GLU A 204 5.38 8.82 -3.28
N LYS A 205 5.44 8.88 -4.60
CA LYS A 205 6.69 8.71 -5.35
C LYS A 205 7.80 9.68 -4.92
N ASP A 206 7.43 10.90 -4.53
CA ASP A 206 8.37 11.94 -4.13
C ASP A 206 8.66 11.96 -2.61
N ASN A 207 8.04 11.04 -1.84
CA ASN A 207 8.29 10.91 -0.40
C ASN A 207 9.53 10.07 -0.13
N HIS A 208 10.71 10.66 -0.37
CA HIS A 208 12.01 10.02 -0.16
C HIS A 208 12.26 9.62 1.30
N ALA A 209 11.66 10.33 2.27
CA ALA A 209 11.77 9.96 3.68
C ALA A 209 11.07 8.61 3.94
N SER A 210 9.86 8.44 3.42
CA SER A 210 9.10 7.20 3.53
C SER A 210 9.78 6.05 2.78
N ALA A 211 10.37 6.33 1.60
CA ALA A 211 11.14 5.35 0.83
C ALA A 211 12.32 4.78 1.65
N ARG A 212 13.08 5.64 2.34
CA ARG A 212 14.18 5.21 3.22
C ARG A 212 13.68 4.41 4.42
N VAL A 213 12.55 4.78 5.00
CA VAL A 213 11.93 4.02 6.10
C VAL A 213 11.54 2.62 5.63
N ALA A 214 10.89 2.50 4.47
CA ALA A 214 10.49 1.23 3.89
C ALA A 214 11.69 0.31 3.65
N GLU A 215 12.74 0.83 3.01
CA GLU A 215 13.97 0.07 2.73
C GLU A 215 14.63 -0.43 4.01
N ALA A 216 14.82 0.46 5.00
CA ALA A 216 15.44 0.13 6.28
C ALA A 216 14.60 -0.87 7.09
N ALA A 217 13.27 -0.90 6.92
CA ALA A 217 12.37 -1.84 7.57
C ALA A 217 12.26 -3.20 6.85
N GLY A 218 12.95 -3.39 5.71
CA GLY A 218 12.93 -4.63 4.95
C GLY A 218 11.79 -4.72 3.91
N PHE A 219 11.37 -3.56 3.37
CA PHE A 219 10.41 -3.46 2.26
C PHE A 219 11.11 -2.95 1.00
N PRO A 220 11.85 -3.80 0.29
CA PRO A 220 12.60 -3.39 -0.90
C PRO A 220 11.68 -2.92 -2.01
N ASP A 221 12.17 -1.96 -2.80
CA ASP A 221 11.51 -1.55 -4.04
C ASP A 221 11.71 -2.63 -5.11
N ARG A 222 10.62 -3.20 -5.59
CA ARG A 222 10.61 -4.22 -6.66
C ARG A 222 10.16 -3.65 -8.01
N GLY A 223 10.08 -2.33 -8.12
CA GLY A 223 9.56 -1.65 -9.30
C GLY A 223 8.04 -1.69 -9.43
N TRP A 224 7.32 -2.21 -8.44
CA TRP A 224 5.86 -2.24 -8.46
C TRP A 224 5.28 -0.88 -8.08
N ARG A 225 4.18 -0.52 -8.74
CA ARG A 225 3.50 0.76 -8.54
C ARG A 225 2.06 0.54 -8.12
N ALA A 226 1.58 1.40 -7.24
CA ALA A 226 0.15 1.50 -6.92
C ALA A 226 -0.38 2.86 -7.38
N TYR A 227 -1.58 2.85 -7.90
CA TYR A 227 -2.32 4.05 -8.30
C TYR A 227 -3.67 4.06 -7.62
N GLY A 228 -4.16 5.24 -7.28
CA GLY A 228 -5.48 5.37 -6.68
C GLY A 228 -6.07 6.77 -6.86
N VAL A 229 -7.40 6.86 -6.91
CA VAL A 229 -8.12 8.14 -6.95
C VAL A 229 -8.65 8.43 -5.56
N TYR A 230 -8.25 9.58 -4.99
CA TYR A 230 -8.55 9.98 -3.62
C TYR A 230 -9.09 11.42 -3.58
N PRO A 231 -9.91 11.78 -2.58
CA PRO A 231 -10.28 13.18 -2.36
C PRO A 231 -9.03 14.03 -2.07
N GLN A 232 -9.08 15.28 -2.51
CA GLN A 232 -8.06 16.28 -2.17
C GLN A 232 -8.08 16.64 -0.69
#